data_d3c6c6c84c77a07c6bc8113e049e75c2
#
_entry.id   d3c6c6c84c77a07c6bc8113e049e75c2
#
_cell.length_a   1.000
_cell.length_b   1.000
_cell.length_c   1.000
_cell.angle_alpha   90.00
_cell.angle_beta   90.00
_cell.angle_gamma   90.00
#
_symmetry.space_group_name_H-M   'P 1'
#
loop_
_entity.id
_entity.type
_entity.pdbx_description
1 polymer ?
#
loop_
_entity_poly.entity_id
_entity_poly.type
_entity_poly.pdbx_seq_one_letter_code
_entity_poly.pdbx_strand_id
1 'polypeptide(L)'
;MHLVGTPSDSLPDVLATGTSDASFVFLSFSSRDPDGRDAEYIAWHSLDHRPEQYRLAGIRNSIRLVSTPRCRAARAANAAPFDAVDHIMTYQFADIASMPAFTDLGAAIMPSRFAVR
;
A
#
# COMPACT_ATOMS: atom_id res chain seq x y z
N MET A 1 23.30 1.23 18.11
CA MET A 1 23.36 1.75 16.74
C MET A 1 23.57 3.25 16.81
N HIS A 2 24.72 3.76 16.33
CA HIS A 2 24.93 5.20 16.23
C HIS A 2 24.32 5.68 14.92
N LEU A 3 23.31 6.59 15.03
CA LEU A 3 22.80 7.33 13.87
C LEU A 3 23.82 8.42 13.54
N VAL A 4 24.32 8.41 12.31
CA VAL A 4 25.22 9.46 11.80
C VAL A 4 24.34 10.45 11.03
N GLY A 5 24.33 11.68 11.47
CA GLY A 5 23.57 12.77 10.86
C GLY A 5 22.83 13.61 11.90
N THR A 6 22.23 14.68 11.45
CA THR A 6 21.38 15.53 12.32
C THR A 6 20.03 14.83 12.49
N PRO A 7 19.58 14.56 13.74
CA PRO A 7 18.25 14.01 13.96
C PRO A 7 17.17 14.88 13.34
N SER A 8 16.15 14.25 12.77
CA SER A 8 15.04 14.96 12.11
C SER A 8 14.28 15.91 13.05
N ASP A 9 14.23 15.57 14.33
CA ASP A 9 13.62 16.40 15.39
C ASP A 9 14.41 17.68 15.70
N SER A 10 15.66 17.77 15.28
CA SER A 10 16.46 19.01 15.41
C SER A 10 16.24 20.01 14.25
N LEU A 11 15.43 19.64 13.26
CA LEU A 11 15.09 20.47 12.11
C LEU A 11 13.56 20.59 11.92
N PRO A 12 12.80 20.97 12.96
CA PRO A 12 11.35 20.97 12.89
C PRO A 12 10.80 21.89 11.80
N ASP A 13 11.43 23.03 11.56
CA ASP A 13 10.99 23.99 10.55
C ASP A 13 11.15 23.51 9.11
N VAL A 14 12.03 22.52 8.88
CA VAL A 14 12.24 21.92 7.57
C VAL A 14 11.32 20.71 7.34
N LEU A 15 11.00 19.97 8.40
CA LEU A 15 10.30 18.69 8.33
C LEU A 15 8.81 18.81 8.65
N ALA A 16 8.40 19.82 9.39
CA ALA A 16 7.04 19.98 9.90
C ALA A 16 6.22 21.03 9.13
N THR A 17 6.59 21.37 7.91
CA THR A 17 5.94 22.46 7.15
C THR A 17 4.62 22.05 6.48
N GLY A 18 4.21 20.79 6.57
CA GLY A 18 2.98 20.30 5.96
C GLY A 18 1.99 19.74 6.99
N THR A 19 0.75 20.21 6.96
CA THR A 19 -0.36 19.49 7.57
C THR A 19 -0.85 18.43 6.58
N SER A 20 -0.77 17.16 6.96
CA SER A 20 -1.43 16.10 6.19
C SER A 20 -2.94 16.18 6.45
N ASP A 21 -3.72 16.22 5.40
CA ASP A 21 -5.18 16.09 5.47
C ASP A 21 -5.64 14.62 5.38
N ALA A 22 -4.71 13.66 5.39
CA ALA A 22 -5.02 12.25 5.44
C ALA A 22 -5.42 11.84 6.86
N SER A 23 -6.63 11.34 7.02
CA SER A 23 -7.18 10.90 8.30
C SER A 23 -7.53 9.42 8.36
N PHE A 24 -7.46 8.71 7.23
CA PHE A 24 -7.81 7.31 7.12
C PHE A 24 -6.83 6.53 6.24
N VAL A 25 -6.52 5.29 6.63
CA VAL A 25 -5.65 4.38 5.87
C VAL A 25 -6.36 3.07 5.63
N PHE A 26 -6.41 2.63 4.39
CA PHE A 26 -6.78 1.28 4.01
C PHE A 26 -5.53 0.46 3.75
N LEU A 27 -5.48 -0.76 4.30
CA LEU A 27 -4.39 -1.71 4.11
C LEU A 27 -4.92 -2.97 3.42
N SER A 28 -4.30 -3.34 2.32
CA SER A 28 -4.55 -4.60 1.63
C SER A 28 -3.32 -5.50 1.76
N PHE A 29 -3.53 -6.68 2.31
CA PHE A 29 -2.51 -7.72 2.48
C PHE A 29 -2.71 -8.79 1.43
N SER A 30 -1.68 -9.13 0.69
CA SER A 30 -1.77 -10.17 -0.34
C SER A 30 -0.57 -11.11 -0.33
N SER A 31 -0.83 -12.36 -0.67
CA SER A 31 0.18 -13.38 -0.91
C SER A 31 0.46 -13.49 -2.42
N ARG A 32 1.58 -14.11 -2.77
CA ARG A 32 1.90 -14.39 -4.17
C ARG A 32 0.89 -15.33 -4.80
N ASP A 33 0.67 -15.13 -6.09
CA ASP A 33 -0.05 -16.09 -6.91
C ASP A 33 0.78 -17.39 -7.00
N PRO A 34 0.25 -18.54 -6.55
CA PRO A 34 0.95 -19.82 -6.64
C PRO A 34 1.27 -20.23 -8.07
N ASP A 35 0.53 -19.71 -9.05
CA ASP A 35 0.74 -19.95 -10.49
C ASP A 35 1.82 -19.04 -11.09
N GLY A 36 2.45 -18.18 -10.30
CA GLY A 36 3.59 -17.36 -10.70
C GLY A 36 3.27 -16.13 -11.55
N ARG A 37 2.04 -15.62 -11.48
CA ARG A 37 1.61 -14.42 -12.25
C ARG A 37 1.82 -13.09 -11.53
N ASP A 38 2.68 -13.07 -10.50
CA ASP A 38 2.91 -11.87 -9.69
C ASP A 38 3.39 -10.67 -10.51
N ALA A 39 4.28 -10.90 -11.48
CA ALA A 39 4.80 -9.83 -12.32
C ALA A 39 3.69 -9.17 -13.14
N GLU A 40 2.78 -9.97 -13.70
CA GLU A 40 1.62 -9.49 -14.43
C GLU A 40 0.66 -8.71 -13.53
N TYR A 41 0.39 -9.24 -12.35
CA TYR A 41 -0.44 -8.57 -11.35
C TYR A 41 0.15 -7.22 -10.91
N ILE A 42 1.45 -7.18 -10.61
CA ILE A 42 2.13 -5.95 -10.19
C ILE A 42 2.13 -4.91 -11.31
N ALA A 43 2.37 -5.33 -12.55
CA ALA A 43 2.33 -4.45 -13.71
C ALA A 43 0.93 -3.85 -13.91
N TRP A 44 -0.10 -4.69 -13.97
CA TRP A 44 -1.49 -4.24 -14.06
C TRP A 44 -1.86 -3.30 -12.91
N HIS A 45 -1.60 -3.70 -11.68
CA HIS A 45 -1.95 -2.89 -10.51
C HIS A 45 -1.25 -1.52 -10.51
N SER A 46 0.00 -1.46 -10.95
CA SER A 46 0.80 -0.22 -10.89
C SER A 46 0.53 0.72 -12.06
N LEU A 47 0.24 0.17 -13.25
CA LEU A 47 0.15 0.93 -14.49
C LEU A 47 -1.29 1.24 -14.92
N ASP A 48 -2.25 0.50 -14.39
CA ASP A 48 -3.67 0.60 -14.76
C ASP A 48 -4.55 0.86 -13.54
N HIS A 49 -4.62 -0.09 -12.60
CA HIS A 49 -5.54 -0.06 -11.47
C HIS A 49 -5.31 1.14 -10.52
N ARG A 50 -4.07 1.36 -10.08
CA ARG A 50 -3.75 2.49 -9.19
C ARG A 50 -3.97 3.86 -9.83
N PRO A 51 -3.56 4.12 -11.07
CA PRO A 51 -3.86 5.40 -11.73
C PRO A 51 -5.37 5.71 -11.78
N GLU A 52 -6.20 4.70 -12.05
CA GLU A 52 -7.66 4.90 -12.04
C GLU A 52 -8.17 5.26 -10.63
N GLN A 53 -7.67 4.59 -9.59
CA GLN A 53 -8.03 4.90 -8.21
C GLN A 53 -7.60 6.30 -7.78
N TYR A 54 -6.47 6.81 -8.28
CA TYR A 54 -6.03 8.19 -8.00
C TYR A 54 -6.93 9.28 -8.58
N ARG A 55 -7.88 8.94 -9.44
CA ARG A 55 -8.91 9.87 -9.94
C ARG A 55 -9.98 10.17 -8.89
N LEU A 56 -10.06 9.37 -7.83
CA LEU A 56 -10.96 9.62 -6.71
C LEU A 56 -10.43 10.77 -5.85
N ALA A 57 -11.26 11.79 -5.63
CA ALA A 57 -10.88 13.02 -4.93
C ALA A 57 -10.38 12.78 -3.49
N GLY A 58 -10.83 11.70 -2.85
CA GLY A 58 -10.48 11.37 -1.47
C GLY A 58 -9.11 10.74 -1.28
N ILE A 59 -8.48 10.20 -2.34
CA ILE A 59 -7.17 9.55 -2.21
C ILE A 59 -6.05 10.60 -2.18
N ARG A 60 -5.14 10.45 -1.23
CA ARG A 60 -3.96 11.31 -1.06
C ARG A 60 -2.68 10.65 -1.49
N ASN A 61 -2.51 9.39 -1.16
CA ASN A 61 -1.31 8.63 -1.48
C ASN A 61 -1.57 7.13 -1.48
N SER A 62 -0.70 6.38 -2.15
CA SER A 62 -0.66 4.93 -2.04
C SER A 62 0.77 4.41 -2.17
N ILE A 63 1.12 3.44 -1.33
CA ILE A 63 2.46 2.84 -1.30
C ILE A 63 2.32 1.32 -1.33
N ARG A 64 3.09 0.68 -2.19
CA ARG A 64 3.26 -0.77 -2.18
C ARG A 64 4.53 -1.14 -1.43
N LEU A 65 4.40 -1.98 -0.44
CA LEU A 65 5.50 -2.60 0.27
C LEU A 65 5.61 -4.06 -0.17
N VAL A 66 6.81 -4.47 -0.58
CA VAL A 66 7.09 -5.83 -1.05
C VAL A 66 7.99 -6.54 -0.06
N SER A 67 7.58 -7.74 0.34
CA SER A 67 8.36 -8.58 1.24
C SER A 67 9.39 -9.40 0.45
N THR A 68 10.59 -8.85 0.32
CA THR A 68 11.72 -9.58 -0.26
C THR A 68 12.19 -10.69 0.69
N PRO A 69 12.98 -11.69 0.24
CA PRO A 69 13.56 -12.69 1.12
C PRO A 69 14.31 -12.09 2.31
N ARG A 70 15.04 -10.99 2.09
CA ARG A 70 15.75 -10.25 3.15
C ARG A 70 14.78 -9.62 4.15
N CYS A 71 13.68 -9.03 3.68
CA CYS A 71 12.64 -8.48 4.56
C CYS A 71 11.97 -9.58 5.37
N ARG A 72 11.71 -10.76 4.76
CA ARG A 72 11.14 -11.90 5.47
C ARG A 72 12.05 -12.39 6.59
N ALA A 73 13.35 -12.54 6.32
CA ALA A 73 14.31 -12.97 7.32
C ALA A 73 14.40 -12.01 8.52
N ALA A 74 14.10 -10.74 8.31
CA ALA A 74 14.14 -9.70 9.34
C ALA A 74 12.80 -9.47 10.06
N ARG A 75 11.73 -10.21 9.71
CA ARG A 75 10.42 -10.04 10.35
C ARG A 75 10.45 -10.38 11.82
N ALA A 76 9.93 -9.47 12.64
CA ALA A 76 9.71 -9.71 14.07
C ALA A 76 8.45 -10.57 14.33
N ALA A 77 7.43 -10.47 13.46
CA ALA A 77 6.17 -11.21 13.57
C ALA A 77 6.02 -12.19 12.41
N ASN A 78 5.99 -13.48 12.71
CA ASN A 78 5.87 -14.58 11.75
C ASN A 78 4.68 -15.49 12.06
N ALA A 79 3.63 -14.94 12.69
CA ALA A 79 2.43 -15.70 12.99
C ALA A 79 1.44 -15.67 11.83
N ALA A 80 0.72 -16.77 11.62
CA ALA A 80 -0.39 -16.83 10.67
C ALA A 80 -1.48 -15.80 11.04
N PRO A 81 -2.13 -15.16 10.06
CA PRO A 81 -1.96 -15.32 8.62
C PRO A 81 -0.88 -14.42 8.01
N PHE A 82 -0.19 -13.58 8.81
CA PHE A 82 0.73 -12.55 8.31
C PHE A 82 2.05 -13.10 7.78
N ASP A 83 2.44 -14.31 8.19
CA ASP A 83 3.63 -15.01 7.68
C ASP A 83 3.58 -15.27 6.18
N ALA A 84 2.39 -15.45 5.61
CA ALA A 84 2.18 -15.67 4.18
C ALA A 84 2.11 -14.38 3.33
N VAL A 85 2.12 -13.19 3.96
CA VAL A 85 1.99 -11.92 3.25
C VAL A 85 3.24 -11.58 2.46
N ASP A 86 3.09 -11.37 1.16
CA ASP A 86 4.14 -10.97 0.23
C ASP A 86 4.13 -9.49 -0.10
N HIS A 87 2.93 -8.89 -0.15
CA HIS A 87 2.72 -7.50 -0.49
C HIS A 87 1.75 -6.84 0.49
N ILE A 88 2.04 -5.60 0.82
CA ILE A 88 1.09 -4.74 1.51
C ILE A 88 0.88 -3.51 0.62
N MET A 89 -0.37 -3.24 0.28
CA MET A 89 -0.75 -2.01 -0.39
C MET A 89 -1.43 -1.09 0.61
N THR A 90 -0.93 0.14 0.72
CA THR A 90 -1.53 1.17 1.57
C THR A 90 -2.18 2.21 0.70
N TYR A 91 -3.36 2.70 1.10
CA TYR A 91 -4.01 3.88 0.53
C TYR A 91 -4.35 4.84 1.66
N GLN A 92 -3.93 6.07 1.50
CA GLN A 92 -4.21 7.15 2.44
C GLN A 92 -5.33 8.02 1.89
N PHE A 93 -6.34 8.29 2.71
CA PHE A 93 -7.54 9.04 2.33
C PHE A 93 -7.69 10.29 3.19
N ALA A 94 -8.34 11.31 2.63
CA ALA A 94 -8.76 12.48 3.37
C ALA A 94 -9.72 12.11 4.51
N ASP A 95 -10.66 11.20 4.24
CA ASP A 95 -11.60 10.68 5.23
C ASP A 95 -12.17 9.32 4.82
N ILE A 96 -12.85 8.67 5.76
CA ILE A 96 -13.48 7.36 5.56
C ILE A 96 -14.66 7.39 4.57
N ALA A 97 -15.27 8.53 4.34
CA ALA A 97 -16.39 8.67 3.40
C ALA A 97 -15.97 8.41 1.94
N SER A 98 -14.65 8.40 1.67
CA SER A 98 -14.08 8.03 0.37
C SER A 98 -14.09 6.52 0.10
N MET A 99 -14.29 5.67 1.12
CA MET A 99 -14.18 4.22 0.99
C MET A 99 -15.21 3.57 0.05
N PRO A 100 -16.51 3.93 0.09
CA PRO A 100 -17.49 3.32 -0.83
C PRO A 100 -17.10 3.48 -2.29
N ALA A 101 -16.76 4.70 -2.73
CA ALA A 101 -16.34 4.95 -4.11
C ALA A 101 -15.06 4.21 -4.47
N PHE A 102 -14.12 4.08 -3.53
CA PHE A 102 -12.87 3.33 -3.73
C PHE A 102 -13.13 1.84 -3.92
N THR A 103 -13.98 1.23 -3.10
CA THR A 103 -14.31 -0.19 -3.20
C THR A 103 -15.11 -0.50 -4.46
N ASP A 104 -16.07 0.34 -4.81
CA ASP A 104 -16.90 0.18 -6.01
C ASP A 104 -16.04 0.29 -7.29
N LEU A 105 -15.17 1.30 -7.37
CA LEU A 105 -14.25 1.43 -8.49
C LEU A 105 -13.29 0.25 -8.56
N GLY A 106 -12.70 -0.14 -7.43
CA GLY A 106 -11.80 -1.28 -7.36
C GLY A 106 -12.43 -2.57 -7.87
N ALA A 107 -13.68 -2.83 -7.50
CA ALA A 107 -14.43 -3.98 -7.98
C ALA A 107 -14.73 -3.88 -9.50
N ALA A 108 -15.10 -2.70 -9.98
CA ALA A 108 -15.45 -2.47 -11.38
C ALA A 108 -14.26 -2.64 -12.36
N ILE A 109 -13.06 -2.27 -11.93
CA ILE A 109 -11.85 -2.32 -12.77
C ILE A 109 -10.96 -3.55 -12.51
N MET A 110 -11.41 -4.48 -11.65
CA MET A 110 -10.70 -5.72 -11.38
C MET A 110 -10.87 -6.70 -12.53
N PRO A 111 -9.80 -7.07 -13.25
CA PRO A 111 -9.89 -8.09 -14.27
C PRO A 111 -10.29 -9.44 -13.68
N SER A 112 -11.12 -10.21 -14.37
CA SER A 112 -11.60 -11.52 -13.93
C SER A 112 -10.46 -12.51 -13.59
N ARG A 113 -9.31 -12.36 -14.26
CA ARG A 113 -8.12 -13.20 -14.03
C ARG A 113 -7.43 -12.97 -12.68
N PHE A 114 -7.71 -11.83 -12.03
CA PHE A 114 -7.19 -11.50 -10.70
C PHE A 114 -8.28 -11.48 -9.63
N ALA A 115 -9.55 -11.67 -9.99
CA ALA A 115 -10.63 -11.76 -9.02
C ALA A 115 -10.43 -13.02 -8.17
N VAL A 116 -10.59 -12.86 -6.86
CA VAL A 116 -10.59 -13.99 -5.92
C VAL A 116 -11.78 -14.89 -6.26
N ARG A 117 -11.53 -16.17 -6.50
CA ARG A 117 -12.56 -17.19 -6.69
C ARG A 117 -13.02 -17.78 -5.36
#